data_ffe4c63b3a5baa640b0d5499d88262e3
#
_entry.id   ffe4c63b3a5baa640b0d5499d88262e3
#
_cell.length_a   1.000
_cell.length_b   1.000
_cell.length_c   1.000
_cell.angle_alpha   90.00
_cell.angle_beta   90.00
_cell.angle_gamma   90.00
#
_symmetry.space_group_name_H-M   'P 1'
#
loop_
_entity.id
_entity.type
_entity.pdbx_description
1 polymer ?
#
loop_
_entity_poly.entity_id
_entity_poly.type
_entity_poly.pdbx_seq_one_letter_code
_entity_poly.pdbx_strand_id
1 'polypeptide(L)'
;MHLIKLCVGIDNLEQLVAWQAMRLEKLGRAGVPRELIHRTRHMPRQAEAVLESGSLYWVIKGSIKARQKILELRELTDAEGRGLCGIVLGHMLMATRPQPRRAFQGWRYLHPDDAPLDIGPAQGADEGDIPAAMRAELAALSLL
;
A
#
# COMPACT_ATOMS: atom_id res chain seq x y z
N MET A 1 1.72 -1.24 16.43
CA MET A 1 0.58 -1.93 15.75
C MET A 1 0.67 -1.69 14.25
N HIS A 2 0.51 -2.74 13.47
CA HIS A 2 0.54 -2.66 12.02
C HIS A 2 -0.86 -2.77 11.43
N LEU A 3 -0.97 -2.46 10.15
CA LEU A 3 -2.16 -2.72 9.34
C LEU A 3 -1.81 -3.73 8.25
N ILE A 4 -2.80 -4.50 7.81
CA ILE A 4 -2.68 -5.46 6.71
C ILE A 4 -3.83 -5.24 5.73
N LYS A 5 -3.54 -5.27 4.42
CA LYS A 5 -4.52 -5.03 3.38
C LYS A 5 -4.20 -5.78 2.10
N LEU A 6 -5.25 -6.17 1.36
CA LEU A 6 -5.08 -6.76 0.04
C LEU A 6 -4.57 -5.72 -0.95
N CYS A 7 -3.62 -6.12 -1.78
CA CYS A 7 -3.14 -5.32 -2.90
C CYS A 7 -3.89 -5.73 -4.17
N VAL A 8 -5.07 -5.15 -4.37
CA VAL A 8 -5.95 -5.52 -5.48
C VAL A 8 -5.33 -5.14 -6.81
N GLY A 9 -5.42 -6.03 -7.80
CA GLY A 9 -4.92 -5.78 -9.16
C GLY A 9 -3.43 -6.01 -9.36
N ILE A 10 -2.69 -6.36 -8.31
CA ILE A 10 -1.26 -6.65 -8.37
C ILE A 10 -1.05 -8.17 -8.26
N ASP A 11 -0.23 -8.73 -9.13
CA ASP A 11 0.03 -10.17 -9.19
C ASP A 11 1.32 -10.59 -8.49
N ASN A 12 2.28 -9.68 -8.40
CA ASN A 12 3.57 -9.95 -7.76
C ASN A 12 4.19 -8.66 -7.23
N LEU A 13 5.22 -8.82 -6.41
CA LEU A 13 5.88 -7.68 -5.75
C LEU A 13 6.56 -6.73 -6.73
N GLU A 14 7.16 -7.26 -7.79
CA GLU A 14 7.83 -6.46 -8.80
C GLU A 14 6.86 -5.49 -9.49
N GLN A 15 5.64 -5.92 -9.72
CA GLN A 15 4.60 -5.05 -10.29
C GLN A 15 4.23 -3.93 -9.32
N LEU A 16 4.15 -4.21 -8.03
CA LEU A 16 3.85 -3.19 -7.03
C LEU A 16 4.95 -2.13 -6.99
N VAL A 17 6.20 -2.55 -6.98
CA VAL A 17 7.33 -1.62 -6.99
C VAL A 17 7.30 -0.72 -8.23
N ALA A 18 7.10 -1.32 -9.41
CA ALA A 18 7.04 -0.58 -10.67
C ALA A 18 5.85 0.38 -10.71
N TRP A 19 4.69 -0.05 -10.23
CA TRP A 19 3.50 0.79 -10.16
C TRP A 19 3.71 2.02 -9.27
N GLN A 20 4.28 1.82 -8.10
CA GLN A 20 4.54 2.94 -7.17
C GLN A 20 5.57 3.92 -7.74
N ALA A 21 6.62 3.41 -8.38
CA ALA A 21 7.62 4.27 -9.03
C ALA A 21 6.98 5.13 -10.13
N MET A 22 6.14 4.54 -10.94
CA MET A 22 5.41 5.24 -11.99
C MET A 22 4.47 6.30 -11.41
N ARG A 23 3.77 5.98 -10.31
CA ARG A 23 2.88 6.91 -9.63
C ARG A 23 3.62 8.13 -9.11
N LEU A 24 4.78 7.93 -8.47
CA LEU A 24 5.61 9.00 -7.95
C LEU A 24 6.14 9.89 -9.07
N GLU A 25 6.53 9.29 -10.19
CA GLU A 25 6.99 10.05 -11.36
C GLU A 25 5.88 10.94 -11.93
N LYS A 26 4.68 10.41 -12.05
CA LYS A 26 3.51 11.18 -12.51
C LYS A 26 3.21 12.37 -11.60
N LEU A 27 3.24 12.15 -10.29
CA LEU A 27 3.02 13.22 -9.32
C LEU A 27 4.07 14.32 -9.45
N GLY A 28 5.34 13.93 -9.63
CA GLY A 28 6.41 14.89 -9.84
C GLY A 28 6.25 15.72 -11.11
N ARG A 29 5.82 15.10 -12.20
CA ARG A 29 5.56 15.81 -13.47
C ARG A 29 4.38 16.77 -13.35
N ALA A 30 3.38 16.42 -12.55
CA ALA A 30 2.23 17.28 -12.31
C ALA A 30 2.52 18.44 -11.36
N GLY A 31 3.71 18.51 -10.78
CA GLY A 31 4.09 19.57 -9.84
C GLY A 31 3.41 19.47 -8.49
N VAL A 32 2.86 18.31 -8.12
CA VAL A 32 2.22 18.07 -6.83
C VAL A 32 3.13 17.23 -5.93
N PRO A 33 2.89 17.22 -4.61
CA PRO A 33 3.73 16.43 -3.70
C PRO A 33 3.78 14.96 -4.08
N ARG A 34 4.98 14.38 -4.00
CA ARG A 34 5.21 12.96 -4.30
C ARG A 34 4.88 12.11 -3.08
N GLU A 35 3.60 11.97 -2.78
CA GLU A 35 3.11 11.17 -1.67
C GLU A 35 2.42 9.92 -2.19
N LEU A 36 2.71 8.77 -1.57
CA LEU A 36 1.96 7.55 -1.79
C LEU A 36 0.85 7.50 -0.76
N ILE A 37 -0.39 7.72 -1.19
CA ILE A 37 -1.55 7.73 -0.31
C ILE A 37 -2.48 6.60 -0.74
N HIS A 38 -2.74 5.68 0.18
CA HIS A 38 -3.72 4.63 -0.03
C HIS A 38 -5.01 5.00 0.70
N ARG A 39 -6.12 5.08 -0.04
CA ARG A 39 -7.41 5.48 0.52
C ARG A 39 -8.20 4.27 0.99
N THR A 40 -8.75 4.37 2.19
CA THR A 40 -9.59 3.33 2.76
C THR A 40 -10.75 3.98 3.52
N ARG A 41 -11.83 3.21 3.76
CA ARG A 41 -13.05 3.78 4.35
C ARG A 41 -12.87 4.16 5.81
N HIS A 42 -12.23 3.32 6.61
CA HIS A 42 -12.22 3.48 8.05
C HIS A 42 -10.87 3.95 8.60
N MET A 43 -10.93 4.96 9.48
CA MET A 43 -9.76 5.41 10.23
C MET A 43 -9.51 4.42 11.38
N PRO A 44 -8.26 3.92 11.56
CA PRO A 44 -7.96 3.07 12.70
C PRO A 44 -8.18 3.78 14.02
N ARG A 45 -8.84 3.11 14.97
CA ARG A 45 -9.01 3.66 16.32
C ARG A 45 -7.68 3.75 17.06
N GLN A 46 -6.77 2.80 16.80
CA GLN A 46 -5.42 2.79 17.39
C GLN A 46 -4.43 3.57 16.53
N ALA A 47 -4.84 4.73 16.03
CA ALA A 47 -4.02 5.54 15.14
C ALA A 47 -2.65 5.88 15.72
N GLU A 48 -2.58 6.24 17.00
CA GLU A 48 -1.31 6.57 17.66
C GLU A 48 -0.37 5.38 17.69
N ALA A 49 -0.87 4.20 18.04
CA ALA A 49 -0.08 2.97 18.05
C ALA A 49 0.41 2.58 16.66
N VAL A 50 -0.42 2.82 15.63
CA VAL A 50 -0.04 2.58 14.24
C VAL A 50 1.05 3.54 13.80
N LEU A 51 0.93 4.82 14.14
CA LEU A 51 1.90 5.85 13.72
C LEU A 51 3.23 5.77 14.46
N GLU A 52 3.26 5.18 15.65
CA GLU A 52 4.50 5.05 16.42
C GLU A 52 5.57 4.26 15.67
N SER A 53 5.22 3.09 15.13
CA SER A 53 6.18 2.26 14.40
C SER A 53 5.52 1.31 13.41
N GLY A 54 4.26 1.58 13.04
CA GLY A 54 3.49 0.67 12.20
C GLY A 54 3.82 0.74 10.73
N SER A 55 3.61 -0.38 10.06
CA SER A 55 3.69 -0.50 8.61
C SER A 55 2.38 -1.04 8.05
N LEU A 56 2.15 -0.78 6.77
CA LEU A 56 1.07 -1.43 6.02
C LEU A 56 1.67 -2.66 5.33
N TYR A 57 1.17 -3.83 5.70
CA TYR A 57 1.58 -5.10 5.10
C TYR A 57 0.66 -5.42 3.93
N TRP A 58 1.25 -5.67 2.77
CA TRP A 58 0.52 -5.93 1.54
C TRP A 58 0.35 -7.43 1.30
N VAL A 59 -0.90 -7.85 1.11
CA VAL A 59 -1.23 -9.23 0.71
C VAL A 59 -1.35 -9.26 -0.81
N ILE A 60 -0.49 -10.06 -1.44
CA ILE A 60 -0.44 -10.24 -2.89
C ILE A 60 -0.64 -11.73 -3.20
N LYS A 61 -1.69 -12.04 -3.95
CA LYS A 61 -1.99 -13.43 -4.34
C LYS A 61 -2.00 -14.41 -3.16
N GLY A 62 -2.70 -14.03 -2.09
CA GLY A 62 -2.91 -14.92 -0.95
C GLY A 62 -1.79 -14.99 0.08
N SER A 63 -0.77 -14.12 -0.03
CA SER A 63 0.31 -14.06 0.94
C SER A 63 0.77 -12.64 1.18
N ILE A 64 1.13 -12.34 2.44
CA ILE A 64 1.87 -11.11 2.72
C ILE A 64 3.22 -11.24 2.03
N LYS A 65 3.64 -10.20 1.29
CA LYS A 65 4.91 -10.20 0.56
C LYS A 65 5.73 -8.94 0.75
N ALA A 66 5.14 -7.88 1.28
CA ALA A 66 5.85 -6.61 1.47
C ALA A 66 5.20 -5.76 2.55
N ARG A 67 5.96 -4.81 3.05
CA ARG A 67 5.45 -3.78 3.95
C ARG A 67 6.00 -2.41 3.58
N GLN A 68 5.26 -1.37 3.93
CA GLN A 68 5.69 0.01 3.83
C GLN A 68 5.38 0.73 5.13
N LYS A 69 6.29 1.60 5.56
CA LYS A 69 6.09 2.39 6.77
C LYS A 69 4.91 3.33 6.60
N ILE A 70 4.05 3.42 7.61
CA ILE A 70 2.96 4.38 7.66
C ILE A 70 3.48 5.68 8.25
N LEU A 71 3.42 6.77 7.47
CA LEU A 71 3.93 8.07 7.87
C LEU A 71 2.85 8.94 8.50
N GLU A 72 1.61 8.81 8.03
CA GLU A 72 0.50 9.63 8.45
C GLU A 72 -0.82 8.91 8.18
N LEU A 73 -1.82 9.18 9.02
CA LEU A 73 -3.21 8.76 8.78
C LEU A 73 -4.00 10.05 8.62
N ARG A 74 -4.38 10.35 7.40
CA ARG A 74 -4.97 11.65 7.03
C ARG A 74 -6.47 11.53 6.86
N GLU A 75 -7.23 12.43 7.47
CA GLU A 75 -8.66 12.50 7.24
C GLU A 75 -8.92 13.11 5.88
N LEU A 76 -9.67 12.38 5.04
CA LEU A 76 -10.04 12.81 3.70
C LEU A 76 -11.56 12.71 3.56
N THR A 77 -12.09 13.28 2.49
CA THR A 77 -13.50 13.15 2.13
C THR A 77 -13.61 12.68 0.69
N ASP A 78 -14.65 11.90 0.40
CA ASP A 78 -14.94 11.49 -0.98
C ASP A 78 -15.73 12.60 -1.70
N ALA A 79 -16.08 12.35 -2.97
CA ALA A 79 -16.83 13.31 -3.78
C ALA A 79 -18.22 13.65 -3.22
N GLU A 80 -18.74 12.79 -2.36
CA GLU A 80 -20.06 12.97 -1.72
C GLU A 80 -19.95 13.56 -0.31
N GLY A 81 -18.73 13.92 0.11
CA GLY A 81 -18.48 14.51 1.42
C GLY A 81 -18.38 13.53 2.56
N ARG A 82 -18.33 12.21 2.29
CA ARG A 82 -18.17 11.19 3.31
C ARG A 82 -16.71 11.01 3.69
N GLY A 83 -16.47 10.71 4.95
CA GLY A 83 -15.11 10.54 5.47
C GLY A 83 -14.37 9.34 4.91
N LEU A 84 -13.09 9.53 4.64
CA LEU A 84 -12.14 8.51 4.22
C LEU A 84 -10.88 8.64 5.07
N CYS A 85 -10.11 7.55 5.15
CA CYS A 85 -8.77 7.56 5.71
C CYS A 85 -7.75 7.49 4.58
N GLY A 86 -6.82 8.44 4.54
CA GLY A 86 -5.66 8.38 3.66
C GLY A 86 -4.47 7.84 4.43
N ILE A 87 -4.00 6.65 4.06
CA ILE A 87 -2.79 6.06 4.64
C ILE A 87 -1.61 6.56 3.82
N VAL A 88 -0.82 7.47 4.40
CA VAL A 88 0.36 8.01 3.74
C VAL A 88 1.54 7.09 4.02
N LEU A 89 2.15 6.59 2.96
CA LEU A 89 3.18 5.55 3.04
C LEU A 89 4.57 6.11 2.70
N GLY A 90 5.59 5.56 3.36
CA GLY A 90 6.97 5.79 2.96
C GLY A 90 7.24 5.17 1.59
N HIS A 91 8.24 5.68 0.88
CA HIS A 91 8.51 5.25 -0.49
C HIS A 91 9.23 3.90 -0.59
N MET A 92 9.87 3.45 0.47
CA MET A 92 10.58 2.17 0.45
C MET A 92 9.62 1.01 0.68
N LEU A 93 9.57 0.09 -0.28
CA LEU A 93 8.92 -1.20 -0.11
C LEU A 93 9.94 -2.18 0.46
N MET A 94 9.61 -2.77 1.59
CA MET A 94 10.42 -3.81 2.22
C MET A 94 9.80 -5.16 1.89
N ALA A 95 10.55 -6.03 1.21
CA ALA A 95 10.10 -7.39 0.96
C ALA A 95 10.11 -8.17 2.26
N THR A 96 9.07 -8.98 2.49
CA THR A 96 8.98 -9.85 3.67
C THR A 96 9.00 -11.31 3.26
N ARG A 97 9.22 -12.19 4.22
CA ARG A 97 8.96 -13.61 4.00
C ARG A 97 7.49 -13.79 3.69
N PRO A 98 7.12 -14.65 2.73
CA PRO A 98 5.72 -14.90 2.40
C PRO A 98 4.98 -15.49 3.60
N GLN A 99 3.78 -14.96 3.87
CA GLN A 99 2.92 -15.49 4.92
C GLN A 99 1.50 -15.58 4.38
N PRO A 100 0.92 -16.79 4.30
CA PRO A 100 -0.41 -16.95 3.73
C PRO A 100 -1.47 -16.17 4.51
N ARG A 101 -2.40 -15.58 3.77
CA ARG A 101 -3.54 -14.86 4.33
C ARG A 101 -4.76 -15.03 3.43
N ARG A 102 -5.92 -15.22 4.04
CA ARG A 102 -7.18 -15.26 3.30
C ARG A 102 -7.57 -13.85 2.84
N ALA A 103 -8.33 -13.79 1.76
CA ALA A 103 -8.88 -12.53 1.27
C ALA A 103 -9.86 -11.92 2.30
N PHE A 104 -9.85 -10.59 2.41
CA PHE A 104 -10.75 -9.83 3.28
C PHE A 104 -10.96 -8.44 2.69
N GLN A 105 -11.98 -7.74 3.13
CA GLN A 105 -12.25 -6.36 2.69
C GLN A 105 -11.66 -5.34 3.66
N GLY A 106 -11.21 -4.20 3.11
CA GLY A 106 -10.63 -3.15 3.92
C GLY A 106 -9.29 -3.56 4.51
N TRP A 107 -8.93 -2.89 5.59
CA TRP A 107 -7.72 -3.24 6.33
C TRP A 107 -8.08 -4.00 7.60
N ARG A 108 -7.07 -4.66 8.17
CA ARG A 108 -7.16 -5.29 9.49
C ARG A 108 -5.94 -4.88 10.30
N TYR A 109 -6.04 -4.93 11.64
CA TYR A 109 -4.86 -4.81 12.47
C TYR A 109 -4.00 -6.06 12.34
N LEU A 110 -2.69 -5.85 12.34
CA LEU A 110 -1.70 -6.93 12.38
C LEU A 110 -0.80 -6.67 13.58
N HIS A 111 -0.85 -7.57 14.57
CA HIS A 111 0.00 -7.45 15.74
C HIS A 111 1.47 -7.64 15.33
N PRO A 112 2.42 -6.90 15.92
CA PRO A 112 3.85 -7.06 15.59
C PRO A 112 4.35 -8.49 15.73
N ASP A 113 3.83 -9.26 16.69
CA ASP A 113 4.23 -10.66 16.89
C ASP A 113 3.77 -11.59 15.77
N ASP A 114 2.77 -11.17 15.01
CA ASP A 114 2.21 -11.94 13.89
C ASP A 114 2.78 -11.51 12.55
N ALA A 115 3.59 -10.46 12.52
CA ALA A 115 4.15 -9.93 11.28
C ALA A 115 5.33 -10.78 10.78
N PRO A 116 5.40 -11.05 9.47
CA PRO A 116 6.52 -11.81 8.92
C PRO A 116 7.81 -11.02 8.97
N LEU A 117 8.95 -11.72 9.00
CA LEU A 117 10.27 -11.11 9.02
C LEU A 117 10.59 -10.47 7.67
N ASP A 118 11.39 -9.40 7.71
CA ASP A 118 11.86 -8.73 6.51
C ASP A 118 12.93 -9.57 5.79
N ILE A 119 12.92 -9.48 4.46
CA ILE A 119 13.98 -10.05 3.62
C ILE A 119 14.96 -8.93 3.24
N GLY A 120 14.44 -7.79 2.78
CA GLY A 120 15.25 -6.67 2.34
C GLY A 120 14.46 -5.74 1.42
N PRO A 121 15.05 -4.63 0.96
CA PRO A 121 14.37 -3.72 0.04
C PRO A 121 13.87 -4.46 -1.20
N ALA A 122 12.63 -4.19 -1.59
CA ALA A 122 12.05 -4.83 -2.76
C ALA A 122 12.63 -4.23 -4.04
N GLN A 123 12.87 -5.08 -5.05
CA GLN A 123 13.28 -4.66 -6.39
C GLN A 123 12.13 -4.94 -7.34
N GLY A 124 11.86 -3.98 -8.23
CA GLY A 124 10.75 -4.08 -9.14
C GLY A 124 11.16 -4.40 -10.57
N ALA A 125 10.15 -4.78 -11.37
CA ALA A 125 10.27 -4.86 -12.81
C ALA A 125 10.32 -3.43 -13.40
N ASP A 126 10.83 -3.31 -14.62
CA ASP A 126 10.76 -2.04 -15.35
C ASP A 126 9.28 -1.69 -15.61
N GLU A 127 8.98 -0.40 -15.69
CA GLU A 127 7.64 0.09 -15.97
C GLU A 127 7.02 -0.58 -17.19
N GLY A 128 7.83 -0.82 -18.23
CA GLY A 128 7.39 -1.50 -19.45
C GLY A 128 6.93 -2.93 -19.26
N ASP A 129 7.30 -3.58 -18.17
CA ASP A 129 6.90 -4.95 -17.87
C ASP A 129 5.47 -5.03 -17.32
N ILE A 130 4.87 -3.90 -16.97
CA ILE A 130 3.47 -3.85 -16.53
C ILE A 130 2.59 -3.72 -17.77
N PRO A 131 1.67 -4.68 -18.01
CA PRO A 131 0.76 -4.57 -19.15
C PRO A 131 -0.06 -3.28 -19.09
N ALA A 132 -0.31 -2.67 -20.26
CA ALA A 132 -1.07 -1.43 -20.35
C ALA A 132 -2.47 -1.54 -19.71
N ALA A 133 -3.14 -2.69 -19.90
CA ALA A 133 -4.44 -2.94 -19.30
C ALA A 133 -4.38 -2.93 -17.77
N MET A 134 -3.33 -3.51 -17.19
CA MET A 134 -3.14 -3.50 -15.75
C MET A 134 -2.85 -2.08 -15.23
N ARG A 135 -2.05 -1.31 -15.96
CA ARG A 135 -1.79 0.09 -15.58
C ARG A 135 -3.07 0.92 -15.56
N ALA A 136 -3.92 0.75 -16.56
CA ALA A 136 -5.20 1.45 -16.64
C ALA A 136 -6.13 1.02 -15.51
N GLU A 137 -6.20 -0.27 -15.21
CA GLU A 137 -7.01 -0.82 -14.12
C GLU A 137 -6.57 -0.28 -12.77
N LEU A 138 -5.27 -0.28 -12.49
CA LEU A 138 -4.74 0.25 -11.23
C LEU A 138 -5.02 1.75 -11.08
N ALA A 139 -4.91 2.51 -12.16
CA ALA A 139 -5.23 3.92 -12.14
C ALA A 139 -6.72 4.18 -11.89
N ALA A 140 -7.59 3.40 -12.53
CA ALA A 140 -9.04 3.52 -12.37
C ALA A 140 -9.50 3.17 -10.95
N LEU A 141 -8.85 2.20 -10.32
CA LEU A 141 -9.18 1.77 -8.97
C LEU A 141 -8.59 2.68 -7.88
N SER A 142 -7.72 3.60 -8.24
CA SER A 142 -7.05 4.53 -7.31
C SER A 142 -6.38 3.80 -6.14
N LEU A 143 -5.77 2.66 -6.41
CA LEU A 143 -5.25 1.78 -5.37
C LEU A 143 -3.95 2.26 -4.74
N LEU A 144 -3.18 3.03 -5.44
CA LEU A 144 -1.87 3.48 -4.95
C LEU A 144 -1.59 4.91 -5.38
#